data_4f6ad5bc58f8dbfb20a35180d06e4d36
#
_entry.id   4f6ad5bc58f8dbfb20a35180d06e4d36
#
_cell.length_a   1.000
_cell.length_b   1.000
_cell.length_c   1.000
_cell.angle_alpha   90.00
_cell.angle_beta   90.00
_cell.angle_gamma   90.00
#
_symmetry.space_group_name_H-M   'P 1'
#
loop_
_entity.id
_entity.type
_entity.pdbx_description
1 polymer ?
#
loop_
_entity_poly.entity_id
_entity_poly.type
_entity_poly.pdbx_seq_one_letter_code
_entity_poly.pdbx_strand_id
1 'polypeptide(L)'
;MSMKKWNTLFIAAFFIFLTATVITHPQASLQASKNGLAMWWEVVFPSLLPFFILSELLISFGIVRFVGVLLEPFMRPIFRVPGVGGFVLAMGMASGFPSGAKLTTRLRQERQLTRIEAERLVSFTNSSNPLFIFGAVAVGFFHHPALGIVLASAHYLGNLAVGVTMRTYKARHDAHLRSRKKFLFPPFKEAFNALHTARLAEKRPLGQILSDAVMSSVQTLFMIGGFIILFSVFSKMLSVVHVTDLLSIGLGYMLQTMHLPPELDLAMIAGLFEITLGSQMTGSQEVTLLAKTIVVSFILGFSGFSVQAQVAGILAATDIRFKPFFFARLLHGIYAAVFAFLLFKPLYVSRSDMALPAGAFDASQQVVMFSSVLWNQLVKAGPFITLCSMIVYIALYYRKLKNG
;
A
#
# COMPACT_ATOMS: atom_id res chain seq x y z
N MET A 1 24.67 24.01 -24.66
CA MET A 1 23.79 22.86 -24.90
C MET A 1 22.53 23.05 -24.06
N SER A 2 21.31 22.89 -24.61
CA SER A 2 20.09 23.13 -23.82
C SER A 2 19.94 22.09 -22.69
N MET A 3 19.32 22.44 -21.55
CA MET A 3 19.04 21.52 -20.44
C MET A 3 18.38 20.20 -20.90
N LYS A 4 17.54 20.24 -21.94
CA LYS A 4 16.90 19.06 -22.53
C LYS A 4 17.91 18.09 -23.16
N LYS A 5 18.96 18.62 -23.81
CA LYS A 5 20.01 17.78 -24.42
C LYS A 5 20.89 17.12 -23.36
N TRP A 6 21.20 17.81 -22.26
CA TRP A 6 21.93 17.23 -21.13
C TRP A 6 21.15 16.09 -20.46
N ASN A 7 19.83 16.27 -20.26
CA ASN A 7 18.98 15.21 -19.73
C ASN A 7 18.96 13.97 -20.63
N THR A 8 18.85 14.19 -21.96
CA THR A 8 18.89 13.07 -22.92
C THR A 8 20.21 12.32 -22.87
N LEU A 9 21.34 13.06 -22.84
CA LEU A 9 22.67 12.46 -22.76
C LEU A 9 22.86 11.68 -21.46
N PHE A 10 22.43 12.23 -20.33
CA PHE A 10 22.50 11.58 -19.02
C PHE A 10 21.68 10.27 -19.00
N ILE A 11 20.45 10.31 -19.50
CA ILE A 11 19.58 9.12 -19.55
C ILE A 11 20.22 8.06 -20.46
N ALA A 12 20.71 8.44 -21.63
CA ALA A 12 21.36 7.51 -22.56
C ALA A 12 22.63 6.89 -21.92
N ALA A 13 23.49 7.71 -21.34
CA ALA A 13 24.71 7.24 -20.65
C ALA A 13 24.38 6.28 -19.51
N PHE A 14 23.34 6.58 -18.73
CA PHE A 14 22.88 5.71 -17.64
C PHE A 14 22.42 4.33 -18.16
N PHE A 15 21.61 4.26 -19.21
CA PHE A 15 21.17 2.97 -19.76
C PHE A 15 22.31 2.21 -20.44
N ILE A 16 23.24 2.90 -21.12
CA ILE A 16 24.44 2.28 -21.70
C ILE A 16 25.31 1.67 -20.57
N PHE A 17 25.55 2.42 -19.51
CA PHE A 17 26.30 1.95 -18.34
C PHE A 17 25.63 0.72 -17.70
N LEU A 18 24.31 0.78 -17.46
CA LEU A 18 23.57 -0.35 -16.89
C LEU A 18 23.65 -1.60 -17.79
N THR A 19 23.47 -1.43 -19.10
CA THR A 19 23.57 -2.52 -20.08
C THR A 19 24.97 -3.14 -20.08
N ALA A 20 26.01 -2.30 -20.10
CA ALA A 20 27.41 -2.75 -20.03
C ALA A 20 27.68 -3.56 -18.75
N THR A 21 27.15 -3.09 -17.60
CA THR A 21 27.32 -3.77 -16.31
C THR A 21 26.61 -5.13 -16.30
N VAL A 22 25.41 -5.23 -16.86
CA VAL A 22 24.69 -6.50 -17.00
C VAL A 22 25.45 -7.50 -17.88
N ILE A 23 26.04 -7.04 -18.99
CA ILE A 23 26.82 -7.87 -19.92
C ILE A 23 28.12 -8.35 -19.28
N THR A 24 28.80 -7.50 -18.52
CA THR A 24 30.10 -7.82 -17.88
C THR A 24 29.92 -8.67 -16.62
N HIS A 25 28.75 -8.66 -15.98
CA HIS A 25 28.46 -9.44 -14.76
C HIS A 25 27.20 -10.33 -14.93
N PRO A 26 27.18 -11.27 -15.91
CA PRO A 26 25.98 -11.99 -16.26
C PRO A 26 25.45 -12.91 -15.14
N GLN A 27 26.35 -13.52 -14.35
CA GLN A 27 25.96 -14.39 -13.24
C GLN A 27 25.25 -13.60 -12.12
N ALA A 28 25.79 -12.43 -11.74
CA ALA A 28 25.20 -11.59 -10.73
C ALA A 28 23.83 -11.04 -11.18
N SER A 29 23.74 -10.66 -12.46
CA SER A 29 22.47 -10.21 -13.08
C SER A 29 21.42 -11.32 -13.09
N LEU A 30 21.79 -12.54 -13.52
CA LEU A 30 20.89 -13.69 -13.55
C LEU A 30 20.39 -14.05 -12.14
N GLN A 31 21.30 -14.05 -11.14
CA GLN A 31 20.91 -14.35 -9.76
C GLN A 31 19.95 -13.30 -9.20
N ALA A 32 20.21 -12.01 -9.44
CA ALA A 32 19.31 -10.93 -9.02
C ALA A 32 17.94 -11.04 -9.72
N SER A 33 17.91 -11.37 -11.02
CA SER A 33 16.65 -11.65 -11.75
C SER A 33 15.87 -12.80 -11.14
N LYS A 34 16.53 -13.91 -10.81
CA LYS A 34 15.89 -15.07 -10.17
C LYS A 34 15.33 -14.72 -8.81
N ASN A 35 16.05 -13.95 -8.00
CA ASN A 35 15.59 -13.52 -6.69
C ASN A 35 14.35 -12.61 -6.81
N GLY A 36 14.37 -11.66 -7.75
CA GLY A 36 13.22 -10.80 -8.03
C GLY A 36 12.00 -11.58 -8.53
N LEU A 37 12.22 -12.56 -9.42
CA LEU A 37 11.17 -13.43 -9.94
C LEU A 37 10.56 -14.31 -8.83
N ALA A 38 11.40 -14.94 -8.00
CA ALA A 38 10.94 -15.77 -6.89
C ALA A 38 10.08 -14.93 -5.91
N MET A 39 10.55 -13.75 -5.51
CA MET A 39 9.79 -12.86 -4.66
C MET A 39 8.43 -12.48 -5.27
N TRP A 40 8.41 -12.13 -6.55
CA TRP A 40 7.17 -11.79 -7.22
C TRP A 40 6.22 -12.98 -7.30
N TRP A 41 6.71 -14.15 -7.71
CA TRP A 41 5.88 -15.34 -7.94
C TRP A 41 5.38 -15.98 -6.66
N GLU A 42 6.25 -16.11 -5.65
CA GLU A 42 5.93 -16.83 -4.41
C GLU A 42 5.20 -15.97 -3.38
N VAL A 43 5.42 -14.65 -3.38
CA VAL A 43 4.90 -13.76 -2.36
C VAL A 43 3.91 -12.75 -2.93
N VAL A 44 4.34 -11.94 -3.91
CA VAL A 44 3.56 -10.78 -4.37
C VAL A 44 2.34 -11.20 -5.18
N PHE A 45 2.53 -12.08 -6.16
CA PHE A 45 1.45 -12.52 -7.06
C PHE A 45 0.29 -13.19 -6.28
N PRO A 46 0.51 -14.23 -5.46
CA PRO A 46 -0.58 -14.90 -4.75
C PRO A 46 -1.23 -14.04 -3.68
N SER A 47 -0.47 -13.13 -3.04
CA SER A 47 -1.03 -12.26 -2.02
C SER A 47 -1.90 -11.14 -2.60
N LEU A 48 -1.54 -10.56 -3.74
CA LEU A 48 -2.25 -9.40 -4.30
C LEU A 48 -3.39 -9.78 -5.25
N LEU A 49 -3.29 -10.91 -5.97
CA LEU A 49 -4.26 -11.29 -6.99
C LEU A 49 -5.71 -11.33 -6.47
N PRO A 50 -6.03 -12.01 -5.36
CA PRO A 50 -7.38 -12.03 -4.82
C PRO A 50 -7.90 -10.65 -4.45
N PHE A 51 -7.06 -9.81 -3.83
CA PHE A 51 -7.44 -8.45 -3.43
C PHE A 51 -7.71 -7.56 -4.65
N PHE A 52 -6.93 -7.67 -5.71
CA PHE A 52 -7.14 -6.90 -6.93
C PHE A 52 -8.45 -7.31 -7.62
N ILE A 53 -8.71 -8.61 -7.76
CA ILE A 53 -9.96 -9.11 -8.33
C ILE A 53 -11.16 -8.63 -7.51
N LEU A 54 -11.12 -8.81 -6.18
CA LEU A 54 -12.19 -8.35 -5.29
C LEU A 54 -12.38 -6.83 -5.37
N SER A 55 -11.31 -6.05 -5.43
CA SER A 55 -11.39 -4.60 -5.57
C SER A 55 -12.10 -4.18 -6.85
N GLU A 56 -11.77 -4.79 -7.99
CA GLU A 56 -12.42 -4.53 -9.29
C GLU A 56 -13.90 -4.91 -9.25
N LEU A 57 -14.26 -6.03 -8.63
CA LEU A 57 -15.63 -6.46 -8.44
C LEU A 57 -16.43 -5.47 -7.55
N LEU A 58 -15.84 -5.05 -6.42
CA LEU A 58 -16.46 -4.07 -5.51
C LEU A 58 -16.71 -2.72 -6.20
N ILE A 59 -15.81 -2.30 -7.09
CA ILE A 59 -16.00 -1.11 -7.93
C ILE A 59 -17.19 -1.32 -8.89
N SER A 60 -17.18 -2.42 -9.64
CA SER A 60 -18.20 -2.74 -10.64
C SER A 60 -19.59 -2.89 -10.02
N PHE A 61 -19.70 -3.44 -8.83
CA PHE A 61 -20.96 -3.56 -8.10
C PHE A 61 -21.41 -2.29 -7.35
N GLY A 62 -20.65 -1.20 -7.42
CA GLY A 62 -21.01 0.08 -6.84
C GLY A 62 -20.77 0.19 -5.32
N ILE A 63 -20.14 -0.79 -4.68
CA ILE A 63 -19.80 -0.77 -3.24
C ILE A 63 -18.92 0.46 -2.93
N VAL A 64 -18.05 0.84 -3.84
CA VAL A 64 -17.22 2.05 -3.70
C VAL A 64 -18.05 3.32 -3.53
N ARG A 65 -19.16 3.43 -4.29
CA ARG A 65 -20.07 4.57 -4.17
C ARG A 65 -20.82 4.57 -2.85
N PHE A 66 -21.26 3.41 -2.38
CA PHE A 66 -21.86 3.24 -1.07
C PHE A 66 -20.94 3.71 0.06
N VAL A 67 -19.74 3.16 0.11
CA VAL A 67 -18.69 3.54 1.09
C VAL A 67 -18.33 5.03 0.94
N GLY A 68 -18.29 5.52 -0.30
CA GLY A 68 -18.03 6.91 -0.60
C GLY A 68 -19.02 7.88 0.03
N VAL A 69 -20.31 7.59 -0.06
CA VAL A 69 -21.34 8.44 0.58
C VAL A 69 -21.22 8.39 2.10
N LEU A 70 -20.97 7.21 2.69
CA LEU A 70 -20.82 7.04 4.13
C LEU A 70 -19.58 7.77 4.68
N LEU A 71 -18.48 7.76 3.95
CA LEU A 71 -17.20 8.35 4.41
C LEU A 71 -17.01 9.81 3.97
N GLU A 72 -17.91 10.37 3.15
CA GLU A 72 -17.85 11.77 2.72
C GLU A 72 -17.71 12.77 3.91
N PRO A 73 -18.45 12.61 5.03
CA PRO A 73 -18.33 13.50 6.19
C PRO A 73 -16.95 13.52 6.84
N PHE A 74 -16.18 12.45 6.69
CA PHE A 74 -14.83 12.31 7.26
C PHE A 74 -13.75 12.67 6.24
N MET A 75 -13.85 12.15 5.02
CA MET A 75 -12.80 12.31 4.00
C MET A 75 -12.68 13.74 3.49
N ARG A 76 -13.81 14.43 3.30
CA ARG A 76 -13.80 15.83 2.84
C ARG A 76 -13.13 16.78 3.81
N PRO A 77 -13.53 16.87 5.10
CA PRO A 77 -12.94 17.82 6.02
C PRO A 77 -11.50 17.48 6.39
N ILE A 78 -11.15 16.19 6.51
CA ILE A 78 -9.80 15.78 6.95
C ILE A 78 -8.80 15.88 5.81
N PHE A 79 -9.12 15.33 4.63
CA PHE A 79 -8.17 15.13 3.52
C PHE A 79 -8.48 15.96 2.27
N ARG A 80 -9.65 16.62 2.19
CA ARG A 80 -10.15 17.33 0.99
C ARG A 80 -10.21 16.43 -0.25
N VAL A 81 -10.63 15.18 -0.06
CA VAL A 81 -10.92 14.22 -1.11
C VAL A 81 -12.35 13.70 -0.93
N PRO A 82 -13.02 13.23 -2.00
CA PRO A 82 -14.35 12.63 -1.87
C PRO A 82 -14.34 11.39 -1.00
N GLY A 83 -15.49 11.02 -0.43
CA GLY A 83 -15.64 9.86 0.42
C GLY A 83 -15.24 8.53 -0.23
N VAL A 84 -15.32 8.41 -1.57
CA VAL A 84 -14.80 7.24 -2.30
C VAL A 84 -13.30 6.98 -2.04
N GLY A 85 -12.56 8.03 -1.65
CA GLY A 85 -11.17 7.89 -1.20
C GLY A 85 -11.01 7.07 0.08
N GLY A 86 -12.04 6.99 0.93
CA GLY A 86 -12.05 6.13 2.11
C GLY A 86 -12.02 4.64 1.75
N PHE A 87 -12.70 4.25 0.68
CA PHE A 87 -12.58 2.90 0.13
C PHE A 87 -11.14 2.62 -0.34
N VAL A 88 -10.55 3.56 -1.08
CA VAL A 88 -9.17 3.42 -1.57
C VAL A 88 -8.18 3.32 -0.40
N LEU A 89 -8.38 4.11 0.66
CA LEU A 89 -7.56 4.04 1.87
C LEU A 89 -7.64 2.66 2.53
N ALA A 90 -8.85 2.15 2.76
CA ALA A 90 -9.05 0.85 3.38
C ALA A 90 -8.47 -0.30 2.54
N MET A 91 -8.72 -0.29 1.23
CA MET A 91 -8.19 -1.31 0.31
C MET A 91 -6.68 -1.19 0.14
N GLY A 92 -6.13 0.04 0.10
CA GLY A 92 -4.69 0.27 0.04
C GLY A 92 -3.96 -0.27 1.27
N MET A 93 -4.54 -0.10 2.46
CA MET A 93 -4.02 -0.67 3.71
C MET A 93 -4.11 -2.20 3.73
N ALA A 94 -5.23 -2.77 3.27
CA ALA A 94 -5.45 -4.22 3.29
C ALA A 94 -4.58 -4.97 2.28
N SER A 95 -4.52 -4.48 1.04
CA SER A 95 -3.81 -5.14 -0.07
C SER A 95 -2.31 -4.77 -0.12
N GLY A 96 -1.95 -3.56 0.28
CA GLY A 96 -0.57 -3.07 0.17
C GLY A 96 -0.24 -2.41 -1.17
N PHE A 97 1.06 -2.11 -1.37
CA PHE A 97 1.57 -1.52 -2.60
C PHE A 97 1.32 -2.40 -3.82
N PRO A 98 1.01 -1.85 -4.99
CA PRO A 98 0.64 -0.49 -5.30
C PRO A 98 -0.88 -0.28 -5.43
N SER A 99 -1.72 -1.01 -4.67
CA SER A 99 -3.17 -1.04 -4.83
C SER A 99 -3.83 0.33 -4.67
N GLY A 100 -3.35 1.17 -3.74
CA GLY A 100 -3.83 2.54 -3.58
C GLY A 100 -3.69 3.35 -4.87
N ALA A 101 -2.57 3.23 -5.57
CA ALA A 101 -2.35 3.89 -6.85
C ALA A 101 -3.27 3.33 -7.95
N LYS A 102 -3.42 1.99 -8.04
CA LYS A 102 -4.30 1.33 -9.01
C LYS A 102 -5.75 1.81 -8.84
N LEU A 103 -6.26 1.78 -7.62
CA LEU A 103 -7.64 2.18 -7.33
C LEU A 103 -7.86 3.68 -7.55
N THR A 104 -6.90 4.53 -7.15
CA THR A 104 -6.98 5.98 -7.42
C THR A 104 -7.03 6.27 -8.91
N THR A 105 -6.20 5.60 -9.71
CA THR A 105 -6.17 5.71 -11.18
C THR A 105 -7.51 5.28 -11.77
N ARG A 106 -8.06 4.17 -11.31
CA ARG A 106 -9.37 3.66 -11.76
C ARG A 106 -10.49 4.66 -11.47
N LEU A 107 -10.56 5.20 -10.25
CA LEU A 107 -11.56 6.22 -9.90
C LEU A 107 -11.38 7.52 -10.67
N ARG A 108 -10.14 7.88 -11.05
CA ARG A 108 -9.89 9.03 -11.93
C ARG A 108 -10.38 8.78 -13.34
N GLN A 109 -10.15 7.60 -13.91
CA GLN A 109 -10.65 7.18 -15.22
C GLN A 109 -12.18 7.21 -15.26
N GLU A 110 -12.84 6.79 -14.18
CA GLU A 110 -14.29 6.83 -14.02
C GLU A 110 -14.82 8.24 -13.66
N ARG A 111 -13.97 9.27 -13.67
CA ARG A 111 -14.33 10.68 -13.36
C ARG A 111 -14.94 10.88 -11.97
N GLN A 112 -14.72 9.96 -11.04
CA GLN A 112 -15.15 10.09 -9.63
C GLN A 112 -14.22 11.01 -8.82
N LEU A 113 -13.02 11.28 -9.31
CA LEU A 113 -12.02 12.17 -8.73
C LEU A 113 -11.59 13.23 -9.74
N THR A 114 -11.39 14.45 -9.28
CA THR A 114 -10.60 15.45 -10.04
C THR A 114 -9.12 15.07 -9.99
N ARG A 115 -8.31 15.64 -10.89
CA ARG A 115 -6.86 15.39 -10.88
C ARG A 115 -6.21 15.74 -9.54
N ILE A 116 -6.58 16.86 -8.93
CA ILE A 116 -6.00 17.31 -7.66
C ILE A 116 -6.41 16.38 -6.52
N GLU A 117 -7.66 15.97 -6.47
CA GLU A 117 -8.15 14.99 -5.48
C GLU A 117 -7.43 13.64 -5.65
N ALA A 118 -7.20 13.20 -6.88
CA ALA A 118 -6.46 11.97 -7.15
C ALA A 118 -4.97 12.08 -6.75
N GLU A 119 -4.31 13.24 -7.04
CA GLU A 119 -2.94 13.51 -6.61
C GLU A 119 -2.81 13.53 -5.07
N ARG A 120 -3.82 14.07 -4.35
CA ARG A 120 -3.89 13.98 -2.89
C ARG A 120 -4.09 12.55 -2.42
N LEU A 121 -5.08 11.87 -2.99
CA LEU A 121 -5.49 10.54 -2.56
C LEU A 121 -4.36 9.52 -2.71
N VAL A 122 -3.72 9.44 -3.88
CA VAL A 122 -2.63 8.49 -4.13
C VAL A 122 -1.47 8.70 -3.16
N SER A 123 -1.28 9.93 -2.68
CA SER A 123 -0.18 10.30 -1.79
C SER A 123 -0.25 9.63 -0.41
N PHE A 124 -1.43 9.24 0.07
CA PHE A 124 -1.61 8.64 1.40
C PHE A 124 -2.40 7.33 1.42
N THR A 125 -2.75 6.77 0.26
CA THR A 125 -3.46 5.49 0.18
C THR A 125 -2.58 4.35 -0.29
N ASN A 126 -1.34 4.64 -0.65
CA ASN A 126 -0.38 3.65 -1.11
C ASN A 126 0.53 3.27 0.07
N SER A 127 0.19 2.20 0.78
CA SER A 127 0.85 1.75 2.02
C SER A 127 1.25 0.28 1.94
N SER A 128 2.12 -0.15 2.84
CA SER A 128 2.40 -1.58 3.04
C SER A 128 1.21 -2.27 3.71
N ASN A 129 0.98 -3.55 3.42
CA ASN A 129 -0.07 -4.31 4.07
C ASN A 129 0.38 -4.86 5.43
N PRO A 130 -0.58 -5.23 6.33
CA PRO A 130 -0.25 -5.78 7.62
C PRO A 130 0.57 -7.07 7.54
N LEU A 131 0.30 -7.95 6.57
CA LEU A 131 1.01 -9.21 6.42
C LEU A 131 2.51 -8.99 6.18
N PHE A 132 2.88 -8.00 5.37
CA PHE A 132 4.27 -7.66 5.14
C PHE A 132 4.92 -7.06 6.39
N ILE A 133 4.25 -6.12 7.08
CA ILE A 133 4.81 -5.46 8.27
C ILE A 133 4.98 -6.46 9.43
N PHE A 134 3.95 -7.23 9.76
CA PHE A 134 3.99 -8.17 10.88
C PHE A 134 4.71 -9.47 10.52
N GLY A 135 4.40 -10.06 9.36
CA GLY A 135 4.93 -11.36 8.95
C GLY A 135 6.35 -11.27 8.43
N ALA A 136 6.56 -10.55 7.33
CA ALA A 136 7.88 -10.50 6.70
C ALA A 136 8.87 -9.67 7.51
N VAL A 137 8.52 -8.43 7.91
CA VAL A 137 9.47 -7.54 8.58
C VAL A 137 9.65 -7.92 10.04
N ALA A 138 8.59 -7.85 10.88
CA ALA A 138 8.75 -8.02 12.32
C ALA A 138 9.14 -9.45 12.70
N VAL A 139 8.51 -10.47 12.11
CA VAL A 139 8.79 -11.88 12.41
C VAL A 139 9.95 -12.39 11.57
N GLY A 140 9.90 -12.22 10.23
CA GLY A 140 10.85 -12.84 9.32
C GLY A 140 12.25 -12.21 9.38
N PHE A 141 12.34 -10.89 9.34
CA PHE A 141 13.64 -10.21 9.24
C PHE A 141 14.22 -9.74 10.59
N PHE A 142 13.35 -9.33 11.49
CA PHE A 142 13.78 -8.80 12.80
C PHE A 142 13.74 -9.85 13.90
N HIS A 143 13.01 -10.97 13.74
CA HIS A 143 12.77 -11.98 14.75
C HIS A 143 12.17 -11.43 16.05
N HIS A 144 11.42 -10.31 15.95
CA HIS A 144 10.77 -9.61 17.06
C HIS A 144 9.29 -9.35 16.76
N PRO A 145 8.38 -10.32 16.98
CA PRO A 145 6.95 -10.19 16.67
C PRO A 145 6.28 -8.96 17.30
N ALA A 146 6.67 -8.61 18.55
CA ALA A 146 6.13 -7.46 19.28
C ALA A 146 6.45 -6.12 18.57
N LEU A 147 7.52 -6.05 17.77
CA LEU A 147 7.89 -4.87 17.00
C LEU A 147 6.85 -4.54 15.93
N GLY A 148 6.10 -5.52 15.45
CA GLY A 148 5.08 -5.34 14.42
C GLY A 148 4.05 -4.27 14.75
N ILE A 149 3.66 -4.14 16.03
CA ILE A 149 2.74 -3.10 16.48
C ILE A 149 3.35 -1.70 16.33
N VAL A 150 4.61 -1.53 16.67
CA VAL A 150 5.32 -0.24 16.53
C VAL A 150 5.44 0.13 15.05
N LEU A 151 5.91 -0.81 14.23
CA LEU A 151 6.08 -0.61 12.78
C LEU A 151 4.76 -0.29 12.08
N ALA A 152 3.71 -1.06 12.37
CA ALA A 152 2.39 -0.82 11.79
C ALA A 152 1.81 0.53 12.23
N SER A 153 1.88 0.85 13.54
CA SER A 153 1.39 2.12 14.07
C SER A 153 2.16 3.31 13.45
N ALA A 154 3.49 3.23 13.40
CA ALA A 154 4.32 4.26 12.81
C ALA A 154 4.02 4.46 11.31
N HIS A 155 3.90 3.36 10.56
CA HIS A 155 3.61 3.38 9.15
C HIS A 155 2.22 3.98 8.83
N TYR A 156 1.16 3.50 9.50
CA TYR A 156 -0.19 3.97 9.21
C TYR A 156 -0.47 5.38 9.73
N LEU A 157 0.04 5.74 10.92
CA LEU A 157 -0.05 7.11 11.42
C LEU A 157 0.75 8.08 10.54
N GLY A 158 1.94 7.69 10.10
CA GLY A 158 2.73 8.44 9.13
C GLY A 158 1.97 8.68 7.82
N ASN A 159 1.31 7.65 7.32
CA ASN A 159 0.50 7.72 6.11
C ASN A 159 -0.70 8.68 6.27
N LEU A 160 -1.41 8.63 7.40
CA LEU A 160 -2.48 9.57 7.72
C LEU A 160 -1.96 11.02 7.85
N ALA A 161 -0.80 11.21 8.48
CA ALA A 161 -0.15 12.52 8.59
C ALA A 161 0.18 13.10 7.20
N VAL A 162 0.64 12.26 6.25
CA VAL A 162 0.80 12.67 4.84
C VAL A 162 -0.54 13.13 4.26
N GLY A 163 -1.62 12.40 4.51
CA GLY A 163 -2.96 12.78 4.04
C GLY A 163 -3.38 14.17 4.54
N VAL A 164 -3.13 14.46 5.83
CA VAL A 164 -3.41 15.78 6.43
C VAL A 164 -2.50 16.85 5.82
N THR A 165 -1.22 16.55 5.58
CA THR A 165 -0.30 17.50 4.94
C THR A 165 -0.73 17.77 3.49
N MET A 166 -1.09 16.75 2.73
CA MET A 166 -1.54 16.87 1.34
C MET A 166 -2.89 17.59 1.21
N ARG A 167 -3.66 17.75 2.27
CA ARG A 167 -4.83 18.62 2.30
C ARG A 167 -4.53 20.06 1.87
N THR A 168 -3.33 20.56 2.17
CA THR A 168 -2.90 21.92 1.80
C THR A 168 -2.48 22.03 0.33
N TYR A 169 -2.15 20.91 -0.29
CA TYR A 169 -1.72 20.86 -1.67
C TYR A 169 -2.81 21.40 -2.60
N LYS A 170 -2.50 22.50 -3.30
CA LYS A 170 -3.43 23.20 -4.22
C LYS A 170 -4.81 23.52 -3.62
N ALA A 171 -4.87 23.85 -2.34
CA ALA A 171 -6.09 24.12 -1.60
C ALA A 171 -6.95 25.25 -2.19
N ARG A 172 -6.34 26.20 -2.92
CA ARG A 172 -7.05 27.32 -3.58
C ARG A 172 -7.93 26.88 -4.77
N HIS A 173 -7.69 25.68 -5.33
CA HIS A 173 -8.49 25.13 -6.43
C HIS A 173 -9.78 24.44 -5.97
N ASP A 174 -9.98 24.34 -4.64
CA ASP A 174 -11.15 23.67 -4.05
C ASP A 174 -12.36 24.60 -3.88
N ALA A 175 -12.34 25.80 -4.44
CA ALA A 175 -13.42 26.81 -4.26
C ALA A 175 -14.82 26.26 -4.65
N HIS A 176 -14.88 25.35 -5.63
CA HIS A 176 -16.11 24.68 -6.07
C HIS A 176 -16.63 23.61 -5.09
N LEU A 177 -15.81 23.19 -4.11
CA LEU A 177 -16.17 22.13 -3.15
C LEU A 177 -16.92 22.65 -1.92
N ARG A 178 -17.02 23.98 -1.75
CA ARG A 178 -17.69 24.62 -0.59
C ARG A 178 -19.19 24.42 -0.51
N SER A 179 -19.85 23.93 -1.56
CA SER A 179 -21.31 23.90 -1.71
C SER A 179 -21.97 22.53 -1.45
N ARG A 180 -21.26 21.50 -0.97
CA ARG A 180 -21.92 20.22 -0.66
C ARG A 180 -22.45 20.20 0.78
N LYS A 181 -23.71 19.70 0.91
CA LYS A 181 -24.42 19.54 2.18
C LYS A 181 -23.53 18.95 3.28
N LYS A 182 -23.44 19.64 4.43
CA LYS A 182 -22.81 19.08 5.63
C LYS A 182 -23.75 18.02 6.20
N PHE A 183 -23.44 16.76 6.00
CA PHE A 183 -24.11 15.68 6.72
C PHE A 183 -23.48 15.55 8.11
N LEU A 184 -24.31 15.65 9.16
CA LEU A 184 -23.88 15.43 10.55
C LEU A 184 -23.75 13.95 10.87
N PHE A 185 -24.51 13.10 10.15
CA PHE A 185 -24.52 11.63 10.25
C PHE A 185 -24.40 11.00 8.87
N PRO A 186 -23.83 9.78 8.76
CA PRO A 186 -23.74 9.05 7.49
C PRO A 186 -25.14 8.81 6.92
N PRO A 187 -25.46 9.30 5.73
CA PRO A 187 -26.81 9.15 5.13
C PRO A 187 -26.95 7.75 4.52
N PHE A 188 -27.28 6.77 5.34
CA PHE A 188 -27.34 5.37 4.94
C PHE A 188 -28.32 5.13 3.76
N LYS A 189 -29.48 5.80 3.77
CA LYS A 189 -30.45 5.73 2.68
C LYS A 189 -29.89 6.27 1.37
N GLU A 190 -29.16 7.38 1.41
CA GLU A 190 -28.49 7.96 0.23
C GLU A 190 -27.35 7.06 -0.26
N ALA A 191 -26.60 6.46 0.66
CA ALA A 191 -25.54 5.51 0.34
C ALA A 191 -26.13 4.27 -0.39
N PHE A 192 -27.22 3.71 0.12
CA PHE A 192 -27.90 2.57 -0.50
C PHE A 192 -28.46 2.93 -1.89
N ASN A 193 -29.05 4.11 -2.04
CA ASN A 193 -29.52 4.59 -3.35
C ASN A 193 -28.36 4.75 -4.34
N ALA A 194 -27.20 5.25 -3.88
CA ALA A 194 -26.00 5.37 -4.72
C ALA A 194 -25.50 4.00 -5.19
N LEU A 195 -25.48 3.00 -4.29
CA LEU A 195 -25.17 1.61 -4.61
C LEU A 195 -26.14 1.06 -5.65
N HIS A 196 -27.43 1.19 -5.41
CA HIS A 196 -28.47 0.66 -6.29
C HIS A 196 -28.41 1.27 -7.69
N THR A 197 -28.25 2.59 -7.77
CA THR A 197 -28.11 3.30 -9.05
C THR A 197 -26.85 2.85 -9.80
N ALA A 198 -25.72 2.66 -9.10
CA ALA A 198 -24.49 2.16 -9.70
C ALA A 198 -24.65 0.74 -10.23
N ARG A 199 -25.34 -0.13 -9.44
CA ARG A 199 -25.61 -1.52 -9.85
C ARG A 199 -26.50 -1.60 -11.07
N LEU A 200 -27.51 -0.74 -11.18
CA LEU A 200 -28.42 -0.70 -12.35
C LEU A 200 -27.74 -0.12 -13.59
N ALA A 201 -26.77 0.76 -13.42
CA ALA A 201 -25.96 1.32 -14.52
C ALA A 201 -25.00 0.31 -15.14
N GLU A 202 -24.58 -0.72 -14.38
CA GLU A 202 -23.73 -1.80 -14.87
C GLU A 202 -24.56 -2.79 -15.70
N LYS A 203 -24.33 -2.78 -17.02
CA LYS A 203 -25.09 -3.59 -17.99
C LYS A 203 -24.37 -4.86 -18.41
N ARG A 204 -23.07 -5.00 -18.08
CA ARG A 204 -22.29 -6.19 -18.46
C ARG A 204 -22.80 -7.42 -17.71
N PRO A 205 -22.83 -8.60 -18.35
CA PRO A 205 -23.14 -9.86 -17.68
C PRO A 205 -22.05 -10.19 -16.65
N LEU A 206 -22.44 -10.90 -15.59
CA LEU A 206 -21.53 -11.25 -14.48
C LEU A 206 -20.22 -11.93 -14.94
N GLY A 207 -20.32 -12.82 -15.93
CA GLY A 207 -19.16 -13.50 -16.49
C GLY A 207 -18.15 -12.54 -17.12
N GLN A 208 -18.64 -11.50 -17.81
CA GLN A 208 -17.77 -10.47 -18.38
C GLN A 208 -17.14 -9.62 -17.30
N ILE A 209 -17.90 -9.19 -16.27
CA ILE A 209 -17.34 -8.42 -15.14
C ILE A 209 -16.23 -9.21 -14.44
N LEU A 210 -16.44 -10.51 -14.21
CA LEU A 210 -15.44 -11.38 -13.58
C LEU A 210 -14.20 -11.55 -14.47
N SER A 211 -14.39 -11.79 -15.76
CA SER A 211 -13.28 -11.91 -16.73
C SER A 211 -12.46 -10.62 -16.79
N ASP A 212 -13.13 -9.46 -16.90
CA ASP A 212 -12.48 -8.15 -16.94
C ASP A 212 -11.68 -7.88 -15.64
N ALA A 213 -12.26 -8.24 -14.48
CA ALA A 213 -11.61 -8.09 -13.19
C ALA A 213 -10.35 -8.94 -13.06
N VAL A 214 -10.40 -10.21 -13.49
CA VAL A 214 -9.24 -11.12 -13.50
C VAL A 214 -8.17 -10.58 -14.45
N MET A 215 -8.55 -10.25 -15.69
CA MET A 215 -7.60 -9.79 -16.70
C MET A 215 -6.89 -8.50 -16.30
N SER A 216 -7.64 -7.50 -15.82
CA SER A 216 -7.06 -6.23 -15.29
C SER A 216 -6.10 -6.48 -14.13
N SER A 217 -6.45 -7.42 -13.24
CA SER A 217 -5.62 -7.74 -12.09
C SER A 217 -4.33 -8.43 -12.49
N VAL A 218 -4.40 -9.43 -13.37
CA VAL A 218 -3.24 -10.17 -13.89
C VAL A 218 -2.30 -9.24 -14.65
N GLN A 219 -2.81 -8.39 -15.55
CA GLN A 219 -1.99 -7.41 -16.28
C GLN A 219 -1.23 -6.47 -15.35
N THR A 220 -1.90 -6.00 -14.29
CA THR A 220 -1.25 -5.15 -13.28
C THR A 220 -0.13 -5.91 -12.56
N LEU A 221 -0.37 -7.17 -12.18
CA LEU A 221 0.62 -7.99 -11.49
C LEU A 221 1.83 -8.33 -12.35
N PHE A 222 1.66 -8.57 -13.64
CA PHE A 222 2.80 -8.74 -14.56
C PHE A 222 3.66 -7.49 -14.67
N MET A 223 3.04 -6.31 -14.73
CA MET A 223 3.77 -5.05 -14.70
C MET A 223 4.58 -4.90 -13.40
N ILE A 224 3.96 -5.21 -12.24
CA ILE A 224 4.62 -5.18 -10.94
C ILE A 224 5.82 -6.14 -10.92
N GLY A 225 5.65 -7.37 -11.41
CA GLY A 225 6.72 -8.36 -11.50
C GLY A 225 7.90 -7.88 -12.35
N GLY A 226 7.62 -7.28 -13.51
CA GLY A 226 8.65 -6.68 -14.35
C GLY A 226 9.47 -5.61 -13.62
N PHE A 227 8.82 -4.74 -12.85
CA PHE A 227 9.52 -3.74 -12.04
C PHE A 227 10.33 -4.37 -10.90
N ILE A 228 9.81 -5.37 -10.20
CA ILE A 228 10.54 -6.05 -9.12
C ILE A 228 11.83 -6.67 -9.66
N ILE A 229 11.74 -7.41 -10.79
CA ILE A 229 12.90 -8.02 -11.44
C ILE A 229 13.90 -6.96 -11.89
N LEU A 230 13.42 -5.92 -12.58
CA LEU A 230 14.28 -4.83 -13.08
C LEU A 230 15.04 -4.15 -11.94
N PHE A 231 14.36 -3.77 -10.86
CA PHE A 231 14.99 -3.08 -9.73
C PHE A 231 15.87 -4.00 -8.88
N SER A 232 15.58 -5.30 -8.82
CA SER A 232 16.47 -6.30 -8.22
C SER A 232 17.81 -6.37 -8.96
N VAL A 233 17.76 -6.46 -10.30
CA VAL A 233 18.96 -6.43 -11.15
C VAL A 233 19.69 -5.08 -11.02
N PHE A 234 18.95 -3.98 -11.10
CA PHE A 234 19.52 -2.63 -11.00
C PHE A 234 20.26 -2.41 -9.68
N SER A 235 19.63 -2.72 -8.55
CA SER A 235 20.26 -2.61 -7.23
C SER A 235 21.53 -3.47 -7.13
N LYS A 236 21.48 -4.71 -7.65
CA LYS A 236 22.65 -5.59 -7.67
C LYS A 236 23.78 -5.06 -8.55
N MET A 237 23.45 -4.51 -9.72
CA MET A 237 24.46 -3.95 -10.62
C MET A 237 25.16 -2.72 -10.01
N LEU A 238 24.42 -1.82 -9.35
CA LEU A 238 25.03 -0.70 -8.63
C LEU A 238 25.96 -1.17 -7.50
N SER A 239 25.60 -2.25 -6.81
CA SER A 239 26.45 -2.84 -5.76
C SER A 239 27.73 -3.45 -6.34
N VAL A 240 27.64 -4.18 -7.45
CA VAL A 240 28.80 -4.84 -8.08
C VAL A 240 29.84 -3.83 -8.61
N VAL A 241 29.38 -2.66 -9.05
CA VAL A 241 30.28 -1.59 -9.53
C VAL A 241 30.63 -0.57 -8.43
N HIS A 242 30.39 -0.90 -7.16
CA HIS A 242 30.72 -0.07 -5.99
C HIS A 242 30.06 1.32 -5.95
N VAL A 243 29.02 1.57 -6.74
CA VAL A 243 28.25 2.83 -6.67
C VAL A 243 27.52 2.96 -5.33
N THR A 244 27.02 1.84 -4.81
CA THR A 244 26.39 1.82 -3.47
C THR A 244 27.38 2.20 -2.37
N ASP A 245 28.63 1.78 -2.47
CA ASP A 245 29.67 2.09 -1.48
C ASP A 245 30.00 3.59 -1.48
N LEU A 246 30.00 4.21 -2.66
CA LEU A 246 30.18 5.66 -2.78
C LEU A 246 29.00 6.43 -2.16
N LEU A 247 27.77 5.96 -2.38
CA LEU A 247 26.57 6.58 -1.81
C LEU A 247 26.48 6.37 -0.30
N SER A 248 27.00 5.24 0.22
CA SER A 248 27.01 4.92 1.66
C SER A 248 27.82 5.90 2.47
N ILE A 249 28.94 6.41 1.93
CA ILE A 249 29.76 7.43 2.61
C ILE A 249 28.92 8.66 2.97
N GLY A 250 28.20 9.22 2.00
CA GLY A 250 27.34 10.40 2.23
C GLY A 250 26.17 10.11 3.18
N LEU A 251 25.56 8.93 3.04
CA LEU A 251 24.45 8.53 3.88
C LEU A 251 24.87 8.19 5.31
N GLY A 252 26.05 7.57 5.48
CA GLY A 252 26.65 7.32 6.80
C GLY A 252 26.88 8.61 7.58
N TYR A 253 27.41 9.65 6.95
CA TYR A 253 27.52 10.98 7.57
C TYR A 253 26.16 11.56 7.95
N MET A 254 25.14 11.41 7.09
CA MET A 254 23.79 11.87 7.39
C MET A 254 23.18 11.12 8.59
N LEU A 255 23.32 9.79 8.64
CA LEU A 255 22.86 8.98 9.77
C LEU A 255 23.56 9.39 11.07
N GLN A 256 24.87 9.62 11.02
CA GLN A 256 25.68 10.05 12.17
C GLN A 256 25.23 11.42 12.70
N THR A 257 24.89 12.39 11.83
CA THR A 257 24.31 13.68 12.24
C THR A 257 22.95 13.54 12.90
N MET A 258 22.20 12.49 12.59
CA MET A 258 20.92 12.14 13.21
C MET A 258 21.07 11.25 14.45
N HIS A 259 22.30 11.01 14.93
CA HIS A 259 22.62 10.10 16.04
C HIS A 259 22.15 8.65 15.78
N LEU A 260 22.16 8.22 14.52
CA LEU A 260 21.88 6.85 14.10
C LEU A 260 23.19 6.15 13.72
N PRO A 261 23.31 4.84 13.96
CA PRO A 261 24.51 4.06 13.59
C PRO A 261 24.79 4.14 12.09
N PRO A 262 26.01 4.52 11.67
CA PRO A 262 26.39 4.58 10.26
C PRO A 262 26.37 3.22 9.57
N GLU A 263 26.47 2.11 10.31
CA GLU A 263 26.40 0.73 9.82
C GLU A 263 25.06 0.40 9.13
N LEU A 264 24.07 1.27 9.28
CA LEU A 264 22.78 1.15 8.59
C LEU A 264 22.74 1.79 7.19
N ASP A 265 23.84 2.39 6.74
CA ASP A 265 23.95 3.12 5.48
C ASP A 265 23.63 2.24 4.25
N LEU A 266 24.30 1.10 4.10
CA LEU A 266 24.06 0.16 3.00
C LEU A 266 22.64 -0.44 3.04
N ALA A 267 22.13 -0.73 4.24
CA ALA A 267 20.76 -1.21 4.41
C ALA A 267 19.72 -0.14 3.99
N MET A 268 19.98 1.12 4.33
CA MET A 268 19.13 2.23 3.93
C MET A 268 19.19 2.47 2.42
N ILE A 269 20.37 2.42 1.79
CA ILE A 269 20.50 2.50 0.33
C ILE A 269 19.73 1.37 -0.34
N ALA A 270 19.93 0.13 0.09
CA ALA A 270 19.17 -1.01 -0.43
C ALA A 270 17.64 -0.77 -0.32
N GLY A 271 17.18 -0.22 0.81
CA GLY A 271 15.79 0.12 1.06
C GLY A 271 15.27 1.27 0.22
N LEU A 272 16.13 2.23 -0.17
CA LEU A 272 15.75 3.26 -1.14
C LEU A 272 15.47 2.66 -2.52
N PHE A 273 16.12 1.59 -2.92
CA PHE A 273 15.86 0.89 -4.17
C PHE A 273 14.72 -0.12 -4.05
N GLU A 274 14.76 -0.99 -3.02
CA GLU A 274 13.81 -2.09 -2.83
C GLU A 274 13.55 -2.32 -1.32
N ILE A 275 12.29 -2.23 -0.93
CA ILE A 275 11.86 -2.26 0.47
C ILE A 275 12.20 -3.56 1.21
N THR A 276 12.11 -4.70 0.52
CA THR A 276 12.30 -6.01 1.15
C THR A 276 13.77 -6.24 1.47
N LEU A 277 14.64 -5.99 0.50
CA LEU A 277 16.09 -6.11 0.67
C LEU A 277 16.60 -5.16 1.77
N GLY A 278 16.19 -3.89 1.71
CA GLY A 278 16.57 -2.92 2.74
C GLY A 278 16.08 -3.28 4.14
N SER A 279 14.83 -3.79 4.24
CA SER A 279 14.27 -4.23 5.51
C SER A 279 15.01 -5.45 6.07
N GLN A 280 15.35 -6.41 5.21
CA GLN A 280 16.12 -7.60 5.57
C GLN A 280 17.53 -7.24 6.04
N MET A 281 18.24 -6.41 5.28
CA MET A 281 19.58 -5.93 5.64
C MET A 281 19.57 -5.13 6.95
N THR A 282 18.54 -4.28 7.17
CA THR A 282 18.38 -3.55 8.44
C THR A 282 18.18 -4.53 9.62
N GLY A 283 17.38 -5.58 9.43
CA GLY A 283 17.15 -6.61 10.46
C GLY A 283 18.42 -7.34 10.88
N SER A 284 19.32 -7.63 9.94
CA SER A 284 20.57 -8.39 10.17
C SER A 284 21.72 -7.59 10.80
N GLN A 285 21.64 -6.24 10.88
CA GLN A 285 22.70 -5.43 11.49
C GLN A 285 22.76 -5.60 13.01
N GLU A 286 23.97 -5.57 13.59
CA GLU A 286 24.19 -5.64 15.03
C GLU A 286 24.23 -4.24 15.67
N VAL A 287 23.10 -3.54 15.61
CA VAL A 287 22.91 -2.21 16.20
C VAL A 287 21.64 -2.20 17.06
N THR A 288 21.43 -1.10 17.79
CA THR A 288 20.25 -1.00 18.69
C THR A 288 18.93 -1.21 17.93
N LEU A 289 18.00 -1.94 18.54
CA LEU A 289 16.69 -2.23 17.95
C LEU A 289 15.90 -0.95 17.62
N LEU A 290 16.07 0.11 18.43
CA LEU A 290 15.44 1.41 18.16
C LEU A 290 15.96 1.99 16.84
N ALA A 291 17.27 2.00 16.60
CA ALA A 291 17.84 2.52 15.37
C ALA A 291 17.38 1.72 14.15
N LYS A 292 17.35 0.38 14.23
CA LYS A 292 16.78 -0.50 13.21
C LYS A 292 15.31 -0.14 12.94
N THR A 293 14.52 0.08 14.00
CA THR A 293 13.09 0.39 13.89
C THR A 293 12.86 1.73 13.19
N ILE A 294 13.66 2.75 13.47
CA ILE A 294 13.58 4.06 12.84
C ILE A 294 13.88 3.93 11.33
N VAL A 295 15.01 3.29 10.99
CA VAL A 295 15.47 3.16 9.61
C VAL A 295 14.49 2.31 8.78
N VAL A 296 14.02 1.17 9.30
CA VAL A 296 13.06 0.34 8.56
C VAL A 296 11.70 1.02 8.42
N SER A 297 11.28 1.82 9.40
CA SER A 297 10.03 2.61 9.28
C SER A 297 10.14 3.67 8.19
N PHE A 298 11.31 4.31 8.05
CA PHE A 298 11.59 5.21 6.92
C PHE A 298 11.52 4.46 5.58
N ILE A 299 12.19 3.32 5.46
CA ILE A 299 12.21 2.48 4.25
C ILE A 299 10.78 2.08 3.84
N LEU A 300 9.99 1.60 4.78
CA LEU A 300 8.59 1.22 4.54
C LEU A 300 7.73 2.42 4.09
N GLY A 301 7.91 3.59 4.71
CA GLY A 301 7.19 4.81 4.37
C GLY A 301 7.58 5.38 3.01
N PHE A 302 8.87 5.43 2.71
CA PHE A 302 9.40 5.87 1.41
C PHE A 302 9.01 4.93 0.28
N SER A 303 8.84 3.64 0.58
CA SER A 303 8.41 2.56 -0.33
C SER A 303 9.38 2.15 -1.43
N GLY A 304 10.62 2.66 -1.43
CA GLY A 304 11.64 2.35 -2.42
C GLY A 304 11.33 2.78 -3.86
N PHE A 305 12.36 2.98 -4.66
CA PHE A 305 12.20 3.39 -6.07
C PHE A 305 11.49 2.31 -6.91
N SER A 306 11.59 1.03 -6.56
CA SER A 306 10.87 -0.06 -7.23
C SER A 306 9.35 0.16 -7.19
N VAL A 307 8.78 0.36 -6.00
CA VAL A 307 7.34 0.64 -5.84
C VAL A 307 6.98 1.99 -6.45
N GLN A 308 7.83 3.00 -6.32
CA GLN A 308 7.57 4.31 -6.91
C GLN A 308 7.52 4.27 -8.44
N ALA A 309 8.36 3.45 -9.08
CA ALA A 309 8.32 3.23 -10.53
C ALA A 309 7.06 2.48 -10.95
N GLN A 310 6.62 1.48 -10.17
CA GLN A 310 5.33 0.80 -10.39
C GLN A 310 4.17 1.81 -10.36
N VAL A 311 4.14 2.67 -9.34
CA VAL A 311 3.13 3.73 -9.21
C VAL A 311 3.21 4.70 -10.39
N ALA A 312 4.40 5.13 -10.78
CA ALA A 312 4.57 6.01 -11.95
C ALA A 312 3.99 5.38 -13.23
N GLY A 313 4.24 4.08 -13.46
CA GLY A 313 3.66 3.32 -14.56
C GLY A 313 2.13 3.27 -14.52
N ILE A 314 1.56 3.03 -13.34
CA ILE A 314 0.10 3.02 -13.14
C ILE A 314 -0.51 4.41 -13.40
N LEU A 315 0.08 5.47 -12.84
CA LEU A 315 -0.41 6.83 -12.99
C LEU A 315 -0.32 7.35 -14.42
N ALA A 316 0.63 6.83 -15.22
CA ALA A 316 0.81 7.19 -16.65
C ALA A 316 -0.44 6.91 -17.50
N ALA A 317 -1.35 6.03 -17.04
CA ALA A 317 -2.63 5.79 -17.69
C ALA A 317 -3.66 6.94 -17.51
N THR A 318 -3.29 8.02 -16.80
CA THR A 318 -4.14 9.17 -16.50
C THR A 318 -3.35 10.48 -16.53
N ASP A 319 -4.02 11.60 -16.21
CA ASP A 319 -3.41 12.92 -16.07
C ASP A 319 -2.85 13.20 -14.65
N ILE A 320 -2.82 12.19 -13.76
CA ILE A 320 -2.29 12.30 -12.39
C ILE A 320 -0.77 12.46 -12.47
N ARG A 321 -0.23 13.52 -11.85
CA ARG A 321 1.21 13.77 -11.86
C ARG A 321 1.91 12.94 -10.78
N PHE A 322 3.04 12.34 -11.14
CA PHE A 322 3.87 11.57 -10.21
C PHE A 322 4.58 12.44 -9.16
N LYS A 323 4.98 13.67 -9.52
CA LYS A 323 5.78 14.54 -8.64
C LYS A 323 5.19 14.75 -7.23
N PRO A 324 3.88 15.05 -7.05
CA PRO A 324 3.30 15.16 -5.71
C PRO A 324 3.39 13.87 -4.89
N PHE A 325 3.21 12.71 -5.54
CA PHE A 325 3.35 11.41 -4.92
C PHE A 325 4.78 11.17 -4.42
N PHE A 326 5.79 11.47 -5.24
CA PHE A 326 7.20 11.31 -4.85
C PHE A 326 7.53 12.07 -3.55
N PHE A 327 7.17 13.36 -3.47
CA PHE A 327 7.40 14.15 -2.25
C PHE A 327 6.58 13.63 -1.07
N ALA A 328 5.38 13.15 -1.30
CA ALA A 328 4.56 12.54 -0.27
C ALA A 328 5.19 11.26 0.28
N ARG A 329 5.88 10.45 -0.54
CA ARG A 329 6.61 9.27 -0.08
C ARG A 329 7.81 9.64 0.80
N LEU A 330 8.55 10.68 0.42
CA LEU A 330 9.63 11.19 1.26
C LEU A 330 9.10 11.65 2.64
N LEU A 331 8.03 12.43 2.64
CA LEU A 331 7.37 12.85 3.89
C LEU A 331 6.86 11.66 4.70
N HIS A 332 6.31 10.62 4.04
CA HIS A 332 5.85 9.44 4.73
C HIS A 332 7.00 8.70 5.42
N GLY A 333 8.14 8.53 4.75
CA GLY A 333 9.34 7.96 5.37
C GLY A 333 9.76 8.74 6.63
N ILE A 334 9.82 10.08 6.53
CA ILE A 334 10.16 10.94 7.67
C ILE A 334 9.14 10.80 8.80
N TYR A 335 7.84 10.90 8.51
CA TYR A 335 6.81 10.77 9.55
C TYR A 335 6.80 9.39 10.18
N ALA A 336 6.97 8.32 9.40
CA ALA A 336 7.05 6.97 9.92
C ALA A 336 8.28 6.79 10.84
N ALA A 337 9.45 7.33 10.47
CA ALA A 337 10.64 7.31 11.31
C ALA A 337 10.42 8.07 12.64
N VAL A 338 9.80 9.26 12.58
CA VAL A 338 9.47 10.06 13.78
C VAL A 338 8.46 9.31 14.66
N PHE A 339 7.38 8.78 14.09
CA PHE A 339 6.41 7.99 14.87
C PHE A 339 7.04 6.70 15.43
N ALA A 340 7.95 6.05 14.71
CA ALA A 340 8.67 4.89 15.22
C ALA A 340 9.50 5.25 16.46
N PHE A 341 10.24 6.36 16.41
CA PHE A 341 10.97 6.87 17.57
C PHE A 341 10.05 7.17 18.76
N LEU A 342 8.95 7.90 18.53
CA LEU A 342 8.03 8.30 19.61
C LEU A 342 7.26 7.10 20.21
N LEU A 343 6.90 6.12 19.37
CA LEU A 343 6.07 4.99 19.78
C LEU A 343 6.88 3.79 20.27
N PHE A 344 8.20 3.75 20.06
CA PHE A 344 9.03 2.63 20.46
C PHE A 344 8.97 2.37 21.97
N LYS A 345 9.18 3.40 22.79
CA LYS A 345 9.14 3.25 24.24
C LYS A 345 7.76 2.82 24.74
N PRO A 346 6.64 3.51 24.44
CA PRO A 346 5.34 3.14 24.99
C PRO A 346 4.77 1.83 24.42
N LEU A 347 5.07 1.44 23.19
CA LEU A 347 4.48 0.26 22.57
C LEU A 347 5.38 -0.97 22.60
N TYR A 348 6.70 -0.81 22.76
CA TYR A 348 7.65 -1.92 22.81
C TYR A 348 8.28 -2.07 24.20
N VAL A 349 9.06 -1.07 24.68
CA VAL A 349 9.81 -1.17 25.93
C VAL A 349 8.89 -1.32 27.13
N SER A 350 7.89 -0.45 27.29
CA SER A 350 6.96 -0.51 28.41
C SER A 350 6.09 -1.79 28.44
N ARG A 351 5.98 -2.50 27.32
CA ARG A 351 5.30 -3.80 27.24
C ARG A 351 6.25 -4.97 27.51
N SER A 352 7.54 -4.84 27.17
CA SER A 352 8.54 -5.85 27.53
C SER A 352 8.88 -5.83 29.02
N ASP A 353 8.83 -4.64 29.66
CA ASP A 353 9.04 -4.49 31.10
C ASP A 353 7.83 -4.91 31.95
N MET A 354 6.63 -4.83 31.38
CA MET A 354 5.50 -5.62 31.87
C MET A 354 5.71 -7.05 31.37
N ALA A 355 6.54 -7.82 32.07
CA ALA A 355 6.45 -9.28 32.04
C ALA A 355 4.97 -9.58 32.34
N LEU A 356 4.20 -9.87 31.28
CA LEU A 356 2.80 -10.26 31.46
C LEU A 356 2.85 -11.48 32.37
N PRO A 357 2.20 -11.44 33.57
CA PRO A 357 2.07 -12.65 34.35
C PRO A 357 1.58 -13.71 33.39
N ALA A 358 2.05 -14.96 33.59
CA ALA A 358 1.68 -16.08 32.72
C ALA A 358 0.15 -16.22 32.49
N GLY A 359 -0.68 -15.57 33.33
CA GLY A 359 -2.12 -15.41 33.14
C GLY A 359 -2.59 -14.33 32.15
N ALA A 360 -1.71 -13.40 31.67
CA ALA A 360 -2.13 -12.44 30.63
C ALA A 360 -2.08 -13.04 29.23
N PHE A 361 -1.42 -14.17 29.03
CA PHE A 361 -1.57 -15.03 27.86
C PHE A 361 -3.01 -15.54 27.71
N ASP A 362 -3.75 -15.65 28.80
CA ASP A 362 -5.16 -16.06 28.80
C ASP A 362 -6.09 -15.05 28.13
N ALA A 363 -5.83 -13.74 28.22
CA ALA A 363 -6.68 -12.73 27.57
C ALA A 363 -6.52 -12.72 26.03
N SER A 364 -5.30 -12.94 25.53
CA SER A 364 -5.08 -13.10 24.10
C SER A 364 -5.58 -14.46 23.60
N GLN A 365 -5.45 -15.52 24.38
CA GLN A 365 -6.10 -16.81 24.11
C GLN A 365 -7.62 -16.71 24.21
N GLN A 366 -8.18 -15.94 25.14
CA GLN A 366 -9.63 -15.73 25.22
C GLN A 366 -10.17 -14.94 24.00
N VAL A 367 -9.45 -13.92 23.48
CA VAL A 367 -9.84 -13.22 22.26
C VAL A 367 -9.70 -14.13 21.03
N VAL A 368 -8.62 -14.91 20.93
CA VAL A 368 -8.44 -15.91 19.87
C VAL A 368 -9.46 -17.04 20.01
N MET A 369 -9.75 -17.49 21.22
CA MET A 369 -10.76 -18.51 21.50
C MET A 369 -12.18 -17.98 21.22
N PHE A 370 -12.50 -16.73 21.59
CA PHE A 370 -13.76 -16.08 21.25
C PHE A 370 -13.91 -15.89 19.74
N SER A 371 -12.86 -15.44 19.05
CA SER A 371 -12.88 -15.27 17.58
C SER A 371 -12.96 -16.63 16.87
N SER A 372 -12.31 -17.68 17.37
CA SER A 372 -12.40 -19.03 16.81
C SER A 372 -13.76 -19.67 17.08
N VAL A 373 -14.36 -19.44 18.25
CA VAL A 373 -15.73 -19.89 18.57
C VAL A 373 -16.73 -19.15 17.68
N LEU A 374 -16.61 -17.83 17.52
CA LEU A 374 -17.46 -17.05 16.63
C LEU A 374 -17.31 -17.50 15.18
N TRP A 375 -16.08 -17.74 14.72
CA TRP A 375 -15.76 -18.26 13.40
C TRP A 375 -16.36 -19.65 13.18
N ASN A 376 -16.19 -20.55 14.13
CA ASN A 376 -16.80 -21.89 14.07
C ASN A 376 -18.33 -21.86 14.09
N GLN A 377 -18.94 -20.93 14.80
CA GLN A 377 -20.39 -20.72 14.77
C GLN A 377 -20.84 -20.16 13.41
N LEU A 378 -20.12 -19.20 12.83
CA LEU A 378 -20.39 -18.67 11.50
C LEU A 378 -20.21 -19.73 10.40
N VAL A 379 -19.16 -20.56 10.49
CA VAL A 379 -18.93 -21.65 9.54
C VAL A 379 -20.04 -22.70 9.64
N LYS A 380 -20.53 -23.03 10.83
CA LYS A 380 -21.64 -23.95 11.04
C LYS A 380 -22.99 -23.36 10.61
N ALA A 381 -23.21 -22.07 10.88
CA ALA A 381 -24.45 -21.38 10.51
C ALA A 381 -24.49 -20.96 9.02
N GLY A 382 -23.33 -20.77 8.38
CA GLY A 382 -23.20 -20.32 7.01
C GLY A 382 -24.03 -21.11 5.99
N PRO A 383 -23.96 -22.45 5.96
CA PRO A 383 -24.79 -23.27 5.07
C PRO A 383 -26.28 -23.10 5.32
N PHE A 384 -26.72 -22.97 6.57
CA PHE A 384 -28.13 -22.74 6.92
C PHE A 384 -28.60 -21.36 6.49
N ILE A 385 -27.79 -20.31 6.70
CA ILE A 385 -28.10 -18.95 6.25
C ILE A 385 -28.20 -18.91 4.73
N THR A 386 -27.31 -19.59 4.02
CA THR A 386 -27.31 -19.68 2.57
C THR A 386 -28.55 -20.41 2.05
N LEU A 387 -28.89 -21.55 2.65
CA LEU A 387 -30.10 -22.30 2.32
C LEU A 387 -31.36 -21.47 2.57
N CYS A 388 -31.47 -20.82 3.72
CA CYS A 388 -32.63 -19.95 4.04
C CYS A 388 -32.73 -18.78 3.06
N SER A 389 -31.65 -18.13 2.70
CA SER A 389 -31.65 -17.03 1.73
C SER A 389 -32.04 -17.50 0.34
N MET A 390 -31.61 -18.70 -0.09
CA MET A 390 -32.07 -19.32 -1.35
C MET A 390 -33.56 -19.63 -1.34
N ILE A 391 -34.08 -20.20 -0.25
CA ILE A 391 -35.50 -20.48 -0.11
C ILE A 391 -36.34 -19.19 -0.18
N VAL A 392 -35.92 -18.16 0.55
CA VAL A 392 -36.57 -16.84 0.51
C VAL A 392 -36.50 -16.24 -0.90
N TYR A 393 -35.34 -16.34 -1.57
CA TYR A 393 -35.20 -15.87 -2.95
C TYR A 393 -36.14 -16.61 -3.91
N ILE A 394 -36.20 -17.95 -3.84
CA ILE A 394 -37.09 -18.77 -4.66
C ILE A 394 -38.57 -18.42 -4.39
N ALA A 395 -38.96 -18.24 -3.12
CA ALA A 395 -40.32 -17.88 -2.75
C ALA A 395 -40.70 -16.49 -3.28
N LEU A 396 -39.81 -15.50 -3.19
CA LEU A 396 -40.02 -14.16 -3.75
C LEU A 396 -40.07 -14.17 -5.29
N TYR A 397 -39.22 -14.97 -5.92
CA TYR A 397 -39.23 -15.15 -7.37
C TYR A 397 -40.51 -15.80 -7.88
N TYR A 398 -40.98 -16.85 -7.19
CA TYR A 398 -42.24 -17.51 -7.50
C TYR A 398 -43.47 -16.58 -7.33
N ARG A 399 -43.47 -15.75 -6.26
CA ARG A 399 -44.47 -14.70 -6.06
C ARG A 399 -44.49 -13.68 -7.21
N LYS A 400 -43.31 -13.30 -7.71
CA LYS A 400 -43.19 -12.37 -8.82
C LYS A 400 -43.71 -12.95 -10.14
N LEU A 401 -43.49 -14.25 -10.37
CA LEU A 401 -44.01 -14.96 -11.55
C LEU A 401 -45.53 -15.16 -11.50
N LYS A 402 -46.11 -15.21 -10.30
CA LYS A 402 -47.59 -15.40 -10.15
C LYS A 402 -48.36 -14.08 -10.21
N ASN A 403 -47.71 -12.94 -10.01
CA ASN A 403 -48.31 -11.61 -9.98
C ASN A 403 -47.94 -10.74 -11.20
N GLY A 404 -47.21 -11.24 -12.18
CA GLY A 404 -46.91 -10.65 -13.48
C GLY A 404 -47.40 -11.55 -14.59
#